data_91c59c0f2b4489c35d14d6fc7e35ec24
#
_entry.id   91c59c0f2b4489c35d14d6fc7e35ec24
#
_cell.length_a   1.000
_cell.length_b   1.000
_cell.length_c   1.000
_cell.angle_alpha   90.00
_cell.angle_beta   90.00
_cell.angle_gamma   90.00
#
_symmetry.space_group_name_H-M   'P 1'
#
loop_
_entity.id
_entity.type
_entity.pdbx_description
1 polymer ?
#
loop_
_entity_poly.entity_id
_entity_poly.type
_entity_poly.pdbx_seq_one_letter_code
_entity_poly.pdbx_strand_id
1 'polypeptide(L)'
;MSLKKLRNVSRTLAFRLTLWYAGIFLFSAAVAFAFFYYFITLSLRNRTDQDLLSEVRSFASIMTFQGVESVKRRALLESQAAGEKKIFIQLLYPDGRLFSSSNMSYFRNIPVSRDAIVRMLAQDEPLFATVNSPDLRHEIRVVYALLGPGLIIHLGLSMDDLTRFIEAFQRIFVATMAALFALAVAIGWF
;
A
#
# COMPACT_ATOMS: atom_id res chain seq x y z
N MET A 1 39.61 -31.23 -1.49
CA MET A 1 39.97 -30.30 -0.38
C MET A 1 39.43 -30.90 0.92
N SER A 2 40.29 -31.22 1.89
CA SER A 2 39.98 -32.13 3.00
C SER A 2 39.09 -31.46 4.07
N LEU A 3 38.00 -32.10 4.47
CA LEU A 3 37.05 -31.71 5.55
C LEU A 3 37.78 -31.41 6.89
N LYS A 4 38.98 -31.96 7.10
CA LYS A 4 39.85 -31.67 8.27
C LYS A 4 40.36 -30.23 8.30
N LYS A 5 40.57 -29.59 7.12
CA LYS A 5 41.03 -28.19 7.04
C LYS A 5 39.91 -27.22 7.39
N LEU A 6 38.69 -27.55 7.03
CA LEU A 6 37.45 -26.80 7.38
C LEU A 6 37.23 -26.74 8.91
N ARG A 7 37.46 -27.85 9.61
CA ARG A 7 37.23 -27.95 11.06
C ARG A 7 38.28 -27.19 11.89
N ASN A 8 39.48 -26.94 11.33
CA ASN A 8 40.50 -26.18 12.03
C ASN A 8 40.33 -24.67 11.94
N VAL A 9 39.83 -24.15 10.81
CA VAL A 9 39.57 -22.71 10.61
C VAL A 9 38.41 -22.24 11.50
N SER A 10 37.34 -23.05 11.62
CA SER A 10 36.22 -22.72 12.50
C SER A 10 36.54 -22.68 14.00
N ARG A 11 37.72 -23.16 14.39
CA ARG A 11 38.24 -23.13 15.78
C ARG A 11 39.18 -21.97 16.08
N THR A 12 39.56 -21.17 15.08
CA THR A 12 40.38 -19.99 15.32
C THR A 12 39.55 -18.91 16.03
N LEU A 13 40.20 -18.26 17.00
CA LEU A 13 39.60 -17.18 17.77
C LEU A 13 39.12 -16.05 16.84
N ALA A 14 39.91 -15.78 15.79
CA ALA A 14 39.61 -14.78 14.77
C ALA A 14 38.29 -15.09 14.01
N PHE A 15 38.10 -16.32 13.55
CA PHE A 15 36.88 -16.73 12.85
C PHE A 15 35.65 -16.57 13.75
N ARG A 16 35.72 -17.02 14.99
CA ARG A 16 34.60 -16.88 15.94
C ARG A 16 34.26 -15.41 16.21
N LEU A 17 35.28 -14.58 16.36
CA LEU A 17 35.12 -13.14 16.59
C LEU A 17 34.45 -12.45 15.37
N THR A 18 34.95 -12.75 14.17
CA THR A 18 34.36 -12.22 12.91
C THR A 18 32.93 -12.65 12.77
N LEU A 19 32.58 -13.91 13.05
CA LEU A 19 31.18 -14.39 12.95
C LEU A 19 30.27 -13.72 13.99
N TRP A 20 30.79 -13.47 15.22
CA TRP A 20 30.03 -12.75 16.24
C TRP A 20 29.74 -11.30 15.82
N TYR A 21 30.75 -10.57 15.34
CA TYR A 21 30.57 -9.20 14.87
C TYR A 21 29.65 -9.13 13.65
N ALA A 22 29.81 -10.05 12.68
CA ALA A 22 28.95 -10.16 11.54
C ALA A 22 27.50 -10.46 11.96
N GLY A 23 27.28 -11.35 12.93
CA GLY A 23 25.97 -11.67 13.48
C GLY A 23 25.31 -10.46 14.15
N ILE A 24 26.04 -9.74 14.99
CA ILE A 24 25.55 -8.52 15.65
C ILE A 24 25.20 -7.47 14.60
N PHE A 25 26.07 -7.27 13.61
CA PHE A 25 25.84 -6.29 12.54
C PHE A 25 24.59 -6.65 11.71
N LEU A 26 24.46 -7.90 11.27
CA LEU A 26 23.31 -8.36 10.51
C LEU A 26 22.00 -8.26 11.30
N PHE A 27 22.05 -8.61 12.59
CA PHE A 27 20.89 -8.47 13.47
C PHE A 27 20.47 -7.00 13.62
N SER A 28 21.43 -6.12 13.89
CA SER A 28 21.19 -4.68 14.00
C SER A 28 20.63 -4.10 12.71
N ALA A 29 21.17 -4.49 11.55
CA ALA A 29 20.67 -4.08 10.24
C ALA A 29 19.26 -4.60 9.97
N ALA A 30 18.96 -5.85 10.36
CA ALA A 30 17.62 -6.41 10.23
C ALA A 30 16.58 -5.67 11.08
N VAL A 31 16.93 -5.31 12.32
CA VAL A 31 16.07 -4.50 13.21
C VAL A 31 15.83 -3.11 12.62
N ALA A 32 16.90 -2.44 12.17
CA ALA A 32 16.79 -1.12 11.53
C ALA A 32 15.91 -1.17 10.27
N PHE A 33 16.06 -2.23 9.47
CA PHE A 33 15.22 -2.43 8.28
C PHE A 33 13.76 -2.68 8.62
N ALA A 34 13.47 -3.52 9.63
CA ALA A 34 12.11 -3.79 10.06
C ALA A 34 11.41 -2.51 10.55
N PHE A 35 12.14 -1.67 11.29
CA PHE A 35 11.64 -0.37 11.75
C PHE A 35 11.37 0.58 10.56
N PHE A 36 12.30 0.67 9.63
CA PHE A 36 12.16 1.49 8.43
C PHE A 36 11.01 1.02 7.53
N TYR A 37 10.88 -0.30 7.34
CA TYR A 37 9.77 -0.91 6.60
C TYR A 37 8.41 -0.57 7.21
N TYR A 38 8.30 -0.71 8.53
CA TYR A 38 7.06 -0.35 9.24
C TYR A 38 6.72 1.14 9.07
N PHE A 39 7.71 2.01 9.27
CA PHE A 39 7.52 3.45 9.17
C PHE A 39 7.15 3.90 7.76
N ILE A 40 7.83 3.37 6.73
CA ILE A 40 7.52 3.74 5.34
C ILE A 40 6.13 3.26 4.93
N THR A 41 5.74 2.05 5.33
CA THR A 41 4.40 1.51 5.03
C THR A 41 3.31 2.36 5.67
N LEU A 42 3.50 2.76 6.92
CA LEU A 42 2.56 3.63 7.63
C LEU A 42 2.47 5.02 6.98
N SER A 43 3.61 5.61 6.66
CA SER A 43 3.69 6.93 6.03
C SER A 43 3.01 6.96 4.65
N LEU A 44 3.21 5.92 3.86
CA LEU A 44 2.62 5.80 2.53
C LEU A 44 1.09 5.59 2.59
N ARG A 45 0.60 4.79 3.55
CA ARG A 45 -0.85 4.66 3.78
C ARG A 45 -1.49 5.98 4.17
N ASN A 46 -0.88 6.71 5.09
CA ASN A 46 -1.36 8.03 5.51
C ASN A 46 -1.38 9.03 4.33
N ARG A 47 -0.37 8.98 3.48
CA ARG A 47 -0.33 9.82 2.27
C ARG A 47 -1.47 9.47 1.31
N THR A 48 -1.70 8.18 1.06
CA THR A 48 -2.81 7.74 0.23
C THR A 48 -4.17 8.19 0.78
N ASP A 49 -4.36 8.12 2.10
CA ASP A 49 -5.59 8.59 2.74
C ASP A 49 -5.78 10.10 2.57
N GLN A 50 -4.70 10.89 2.67
CA GLN A 50 -4.75 12.34 2.40
C GLN A 50 -5.03 12.66 0.93
N ASP A 51 -4.44 11.91 0.00
CA ASP A 51 -4.70 12.06 -1.44
C ASP A 51 -6.19 11.78 -1.74
N LEU A 52 -6.75 10.68 -1.19
CA LEU A 52 -8.16 10.35 -1.29
C LEU A 52 -9.06 11.45 -0.70
N LEU A 53 -8.71 11.99 0.49
CA LEU A 53 -9.45 13.08 1.10
C LEU A 53 -9.42 14.36 0.27
N SER A 54 -8.28 14.69 -0.32
CA SER A 54 -8.16 15.88 -1.17
C SER A 54 -9.06 15.76 -2.39
N GLU A 55 -9.15 14.56 -2.98
CA GLU A 55 -10.01 14.28 -4.11
C GLU A 55 -11.49 14.35 -3.73
N VAL A 56 -11.87 13.75 -2.59
CA VAL A 56 -13.24 13.87 -2.04
C VAL A 56 -13.64 15.32 -1.85
N ARG A 57 -12.76 16.17 -1.29
CA ARG A 57 -13.02 17.61 -1.12
C ARG A 57 -13.20 18.32 -2.45
N SER A 58 -12.41 17.96 -3.46
CA SER A 58 -12.56 18.48 -4.83
C SER A 58 -13.93 18.13 -5.39
N PHE A 59 -14.39 16.88 -5.26
CA PHE A 59 -15.72 16.46 -5.70
C PHE A 59 -16.84 17.13 -4.90
N ALA A 60 -16.69 17.29 -3.59
CA ALA A 60 -17.67 18.00 -2.75
C ALA A 60 -17.83 19.46 -3.18
N SER A 61 -16.73 20.13 -3.50
CA SER A 61 -16.73 21.49 -4.04
C SER A 61 -17.48 21.55 -5.37
N ILE A 62 -17.20 20.64 -6.31
CA ILE A 62 -17.92 20.58 -7.60
C ILE A 62 -19.41 20.32 -7.38
N MET A 63 -19.75 19.42 -6.46
CA MET A 63 -21.16 19.14 -6.11
C MET A 63 -21.88 20.40 -5.64
N THR A 64 -21.25 21.19 -4.77
CA THR A 64 -21.83 22.39 -4.18
C THR A 64 -22.03 23.51 -5.21
N PHE A 65 -21.07 23.73 -6.09
CA PHE A 65 -21.11 24.87 -7.03
C PHE A 65 -21.67 24.56 -8.40
N GLN A 66 -21.55 23.31 -8.87
CA GLN A 66 -21.87 22.94 -10.25
C GLN A 66 -22.89 21.80 -10.36
N GLY A 67 -23.22 21.17 -9.21
CA GLY A 67 -24.23 20.13 -9.16
C GLY A 67 -23.75 18.75 -9.63
N VAL A 68 -24.65 17.77 -9.55
CA VAL A 68 -24.39 16.35 -9.73
C VAL A 68 -23.90 15.97 -11.14
N GLU A 69 -24.36 16.64 -12.18
CA GLU A 69 -23.94 16.33 -13.56
C GLU A 69 -22.46 16.67 -13.81
N SER A 70 -21.97 17.75 -13.18
CA SER A 70 -20.55 18.12 -13.24
C SER A 70 -19.69 17.12 -12.47
N VAL A 71 -20.19 16.59 -11.34
CA VAL A 71 -19.54 15.51 -10.58
C VAL A 71 -19.41 14.25 -11.43
N LYS A 72 -20.46 13.81 -12.11
CA LYS A 72 -20.42 12.64 -13.01
C LYS A 72 -19.39 12.82 -14.13
N ARG A 73 -19.43 13.98 -14.80
CA ARG A 73 -18.50 14.29 -15.89
C ARG A 73 -17.06 14.29 -15.39
N ARG A 74 -16.81 14.92 -14.25
CA ARG A 74 -15.49 14.93 -13.62
C ARG A 74 -15.01 13.53 -13.24
N ALA A 75 -15.87 12.70 -12.64
CA ALA A 75 -15.54 11.32 -12.27
C ALA A 75 -15.13 10.48 -13.48
N LEU A 76 -15.82 10.66 -14.62
CA LEU A 76 -15.46 9.97 -15.87
C LEU A 76 -14.09 10.45 -16.40
N LEU A 77 -13.88 11.76 -16.47
CA LEU A 77 -12.62 12.33 -16.96
C LEU A 77 -11.42 11.97 -16.05
N GLU A 78 -11.60 12.03 -14.73
CA GLU A 78 -10.55 11.71 -13.77
C GLU A 78 -10.13 10.24 -13.86
N SER A 79 -11.10 9.32 -13.95
CA SER A 79 -10.80 7.89 -14.11
C SER A 79 -10.08 7.57 -15.42
N GLN A 80 -10.39 8.31 -16.50
CA GLN A 80 -9.69 8.20 -17.78
C GLN A 80 -8.28 8.78 -17.71
N ALA A 81 -8.12 9.95 -17.10
CA ALA A 81 -6.84 10.65 -16.99
C ALA A 81 -5.85 9.92 -16.07
N ALA A 82 -6.31 9.44 -14.92
CA ALA A 82 -5.48 8.67 -13.98
C ALA A 82 -5.13 7.26 -14.50
N GLY A 83 -5.90 6.75 -15.44
CA GLY A 83 -5.79 5.40 -15.98
C GLY A 83 -6.75 4.41 -15.28
N GLU A 84 -7.39 3.59 -16.08
CA GLU A 84 -8.45 2.63 -15.67
C GLU A 84 -8.04 1.64 -14.58
N LYS A 85 -6.72 1.46 -14.36
CA LYS A 85 -6.14 0.55 -13.35
C LYS A 85 -5.77 1.23 -12.05
N LYS A 86 -5.83 2.56 -11.99
CA LYS A 86 -5.34 3.32 -10.83
C LYS A 86 -6.45 3.77 -9.90
N ILE A 87 -7.55 4.26 -10.45
CA ILE A 87 -8.63 4.87 -9.68
C ILE A 87 -9.99 4.43 -10.20
N PHE A 88 -10.92 4.20 -9.29
CA PHE A 88 -12.33 4.10 -9.62
C PHE A 88 -13.16 5.06 -8.77
N ILE A 89 -14.28 5.51 -9.31
CA ILE A 89 -15.18 6.44 -8.66
C ILE A 89 -16.59 5.90 -8.84
N GLN A 90 -17.27 5.67 -7.73
CA GLN A 90 -18.69 5.32 -7.69
C GLN A 90 -19.45 6.36 -6.89
N LEU A 91 -20.58 6.75 -7.39
CA LEU A 91 -21.55 7.56 -6.68
C LEU A 91 -22.69 6.65 -6.22
N LEU A 92 -22.98 6.70 -4.94
CA LEU A 92 -23.93 5.81 -4.28
C LEU A 92 -25.03 6.62 -3.59
N TYR A 93 -26.22 6.03 -3.50
CA TYR A 93 -27.24 6.49 -2.57
C TYR A 93 -26.91 6.02 -1.13
N PRO A 94 -27.51 6.64 -0.09
CA PRO A 94 -27.31 6.23 1.31
C PRO A 94 -27.70 4.78 1.62
N ASP A 95 -28.58 4.18 0.80
CA ASP A 95 -28.97 2.77 0.88
C ASP A 95 -27.96 1.81 0.20
N GLY A 96 -26.87 2.35 -0.37
CA GLY A 96 -25.83 1.60 -1.07
C GLY A 96 -26.15 1.29 -2.53
N ARG A 97 -27.28 1.76 -3.08
CA ARG A 97 -27.56 1.59 -4.51
C ARG A 97 -26.64 2.48 -5.34
N LEU A 98 -26.19 1.93 -6.47
CA LEU A 98 -25.34 2.65 -7.40
C LEU A 98 -26.15 3.75 -8.11
N PHE A 99 -25.67 4.98 -8.03
CA PHE A 99 -26.20 6.11 -8.79
C PHE A 99 -25.44 6.29 -10.11
N SER A 100 -24.12 6.28 -10.07
CA SER A 100 -23.26 6.39 -11.24
C SER A 100 -21.88 5.78 -10.94
N SER A 101 -21.17 5.30 -11.96
CA SER A 101 -19.80 4.84 -11.79
C SER A 101 -18.94 5.25 -12.97
N SER A 102 -17.65 5.43 -12.70
CA SER A 102 -16.62 5.49 -13.73
C SER A 102 -16.44 4.11 -14.39
N ASN A 103 -15.53 4.00 -15.35
CA ASN A 103 -15.18 2.72 -15.94
C ASN A 103 -14.67 1.73 -14.88
N MET A 104 -15.45 0.66 -14.66
CA MET A 104 -15.18 -0.40 -13.69
C MET A 104 -14.59 -1.66 -14.33
N SER A 105 -14.07 -1.58 -15.55
CA SER A 105 -13.58 -2.77 -16.27
C SER A 105 -12.51 -3.54 -15.50
N TYR A 106 -11.64 -2.82 -14.81
CA TYR A 106 -10.56 -3.39 -14.00
C TYR A 106 -11.01 -3.72 -12.56
N PHE A 107 -12.00 -3.01 -12.04
CA PHE A 107 -12.47 -3.06 -10.65
C PHE A 107 -13.84 -3.75 -10.49
N ARG A 108 -14.16 -4.71 -11.37
CA ARG A 108 -15.52 -5.30 -11.50
C ARG A 108 -16.10 -5.88 -10.22
N ASN A 109 -15.26 -6.42 -9.33
CA ASN A 109 -15.69 -7.20 -8.16
C ASN A 109 -15.40 -6.49 -6.84
N ILE A 110 -15.36 -5.15 -6.81
CA ILE A 110 -15.21 -4.43 -5.55
C ILE A 110 -16.57 -4.32 -4.87
N PRO A 111 -16.75 -4.99 -3.72
CA PRO A 111 -18.01 -4.94 -3.01
C PRO A 111 -18.23 -3.58 -2.36
N VAL A 112 -19.44 -3.05 -2.48
CA VAL A 112 -19.88 -1.90 -1.67
C VAL A 112 -20.27 -2.42 -0.29
N SER A 113 -19.58 -1.97 0.74
CA SER A 113 -19.86 -2.36 2.13
C SER A 113 -20.96 -1.48 2.72
N ARG A 114 -22.14 -2.09 2.96
CA ARG A 114 -23.25 -1.39 3.63
C ARG A 114 -22.88 -0.97 5.06
N ASP A 115 -22.13 -1.80 5.78
CA ASP A 115 -21.66 -1.49 7.14
C ASP A 115 -20.72 -0.28 7.16
N ALA A 116 -19.90 -0.12 6.12
CA ALA A 116 -19.05 1.06 5.96
C ALA A 116 -19.89 2.32 5.75
N ILE A 117 -20.91 2.25 4.91
CA ILE A 117 -21.83 3.36 4.65
C ILE A 117 -22.57 3.76 5.93
N VAL A 118 -23.12 2.79 6.66
CA VAL A 118 -23.85 3.06 7.93
C VAL A 118 -22.93 3.71 8.96
N ARG A 119 -21.71 3.22 9.12
CA ARG A 119 -20.73 3.80 10.05
C ARG A 119 -20.32 5.21 9.65
N MET A 120 -20.05 5.43 8.37
CA MET A 120 -19.70 6.75 7.83
C MET A 120 -20.83 7.75 8.06
N LEU A 121 -22.09 7.37 7.80
CA LEU A 121 -23.25 8.23 8.03
C LEU A 121 -23.50 8.51 9.52
N ALA A 122 -23.21 7.53 10.41
CA ALA A 122 -23.38 7.70 11.85
C ALA A 122 -22.31 8.63 12.48
N GLN A 123 -21.13 8.67 11.92
CA GLN A 123 -20.01 9.46 12.40
C GLN A 123 -19.88 10.82 11.72
N ASP A 124 -20.54 10.99 10.57
CA ASP A 124 -20.43 12.15 9.66
C ASP A 124 -18.96 12.45 9.27
N GLU A 125 -18.14 11.40 9.21
CA GLU A 125 -16.74 11.48 8.85
C GLU A 125 -16.41 10.50 7.71
N PRO A 126 -15.45 10.84 6.81
CA PRO A 126 -14.97 9.93 5.78
C PRO A 126 -14.43 8.63 6.37
N LEU A 127 -14.90 7.49 5.88
CA LEU A 127 -14.47 6.18 6.33
C LEU A 127 -13.51 5.55 5.30
N PHE A 128 -12.32 5.17 5.78
CA PHE A 128 -11.33 4.48 4.95
C PHE A 128 -11.37 2.98 5.19
N ALA A 129 -11.27 2.21 4.12
CA ALA A 129 -11.14 0.76 4.18
C ALA A 129 -10.10 0.27 3.17
N THR A 130 -9.49 -0.88 3.48
CA THR A 130 -8.64 -1.58 2.50
C THR A 130 -9.40 -2.81 2.04
N VAL A 131 -9.56 -2.94 0.74
CA VAL A 131 -10.29 -4.04 0.10
C VAL A 131 -9.32 -4.89 -0.69
N ASN A 132 -9.35 -6.20 -0.41
CA ASN A 132 -8.66 -7.21 -1.20
C ASN A 132 -9.65 -7.77 -2.21
N SER A 133 -9.39 -7.58 -3.49
CA SER A 133 -10.18 -8.22 -4.55
C SER A 133 -9.52 -9.53 -4.97
N PRO A 134 -10.27 -10.64 -5.07
CA PRO A 134 -9.75 -11.94 -5.51
C PRO A 134 -9.13 -11.89 -6.91
N ASP A 135 -9.64 -11.00 -7.77
CA ASP A 135 -9.19 -10.82 -9.15
C ASP A 135 -7.96 -9.91 -9.29
N LEU A 136 -7.67 -9.14 -8.23
CA LEU A 136 -6.55 -8.20 -8.20
C LEU A 136 -5.49 -8.71 -7.22
N ARG A 137 -4.26 -8.80 -7.68
CA ARG A 137 -3.11 -9.19 -6.84
C ARG A 137 -2.73 -8.15 -5.79
N HIS A 138 -3.43 -7.00 -5.78
CA HIS A 138 -3.05 -5.82 -5.02
C HIS A 138 -4.21 -5.31 -4.17
N GLU A 139 -3.86 -4.73 -3.04
CA GLU A 139 -4.80 -4.05 -2.17
C GLU A 139 -5.32 -2.77 -2.83
N ILE A 140 -6.58 -2.47 -2.57
CA ILE A 140 -7.22 -1.22 -2.97
C ILE A 140 -7.57 -0.44 -1.72
N ARG A 141 -7.11 0.79 -1.64
CA ARG A 141 -7.52 1.71 -0.58
C ARG A 141 -8.77 2.45 -1.03
N VAL A 142 -9.85 2.38 -0.26
CA VAL A 142 -11.12 3.02 -0.59
C VAL A 142 -11.53 3.99 0.50
N VAL A 143 -12.26 5.04 0.10
CA VAL A 143 -12.90 5.98 1.00
C VAL A 143 -14.39 6.07 0.67
N TYR A 144 -15.21 6.08 1.71
CA TYR A 144 -16.62 6.44 1.67
C TYR A 144 -16.77 7.82 2.28
N ALA A 145 -17.39 8.75 1.57
CA ALA A 145 -17.61 10.10 2.08
C ALA A 145 -18.92 10.69 1.53
N LEU A 146 -19.54 11.56 2.30
CA LEU A 146 -20.73 12.29 1.89
C LEU A 146 -20.32 13.45 0.97
N LEU A 147 -20.90 13.53 -0.23
CA LEU A 147 -20.68 14.66 -1.15
C LEU A 147 -21.72 15.76 -0.98
N GLY A 148 -22.86 15.42 -0.41
CA GLY A 148 -24.00 16.34 -0.22
C GLY A 148 -25.25 15.55 0.17
N PRO A 149 -26.40 16.21 0.32
CA PRO A 149 -27.63 15.56 0.75
C PRO A 149 -27.99 14.37 -0.16
N GLY A 150 -27.90 13.15 0.39
CA GLY A 150 -28.31 11.93 -0.31
C GLY A 150 -27.36 11.38 -1.36
N LEU A 151 -26.10 11.83 -1.40
CA LEU A 151 -25.10 11.29 -2.34
C LEU A 151 -23.78 11.00 -1.63
N ILE A 152 -23.31 9.78 -1.79
CA ILE A 152 -22.07 9.27 -1.23
C ILE A 152 -21.09 9.02 -2.38
N ILE A 153 -19.85 9.41 -2.21
CA ILE A 153 -18.74 8.99 -3.07
C ILE A 153 -18.04 7.76 -2.46
N HIS A 154 -17.85 6.76 -3.29
CA HIS A 154 -17.00 5.61 -3.04
C HIS A 154 -15.84 5.67 -4.02
N LEU A 155 -14.72 6.14 -3.54
CA LEU A 155 -13.50 6.37 -4.31
C LEU A 155 -12.45 5.35 -3.90
N GLY A 156 -11.84 4.69 -4.86
CA GLY A 156 -10.78 3.72 -4.58
C GLY A 156 -9.55 3.94 -5.43
N LEU A 157 -8.39 3.78 -4.77
CA LEU A 157 -7.06 3.89 -5.36
C LEU A 157 -6.34 2.55 -5.26
N SER A 158 -5.82 2.06 -6.40
CA SER A 158 -4.97 0.86 -6.44
C SER A 158 -3.63 1.12 -5.75
N MET A 159 -3.23 0.23 -4.86
CA MET A 159 -1.94 0.28 -4.18
C MET A 159 -0.85 -0.53 -4.92
N ASP A 160 -1.06 -0.87 -6.19
CA ASP A 160 -0.13 -1.69 -7.00
C ASP A 160 1.28 -1.09 -7.06
N ASP A 161 1.40 0.19 -7.39
CA ASP A 161 2.68 0.88 -7.49
C ASP A 161 3.42 0.86 -6.14
N LEU A 162 2.68 1.00 -5.04
CA LEU A 162 3.21 0.94 -3.68
C LEU A 162 3.69 -0.46 -3.32
N THR A 163 2.89 -1.47 -3.60
CA THR A 163 3.23 -2.87 -3.32
C THR A 163 4.49 -3.28 -4.09
N ARG A 164 4.58 -2.94 -5.37
CA ARG A 164 5.78 -3.20 -6.20
C ARG A 164 7.02 -2.51 -5.66
N PHE A 165 6.88 -1.26 -5.21
CA PHE A 165 8.00 -0.53 -4.59
C PHE A 165 8.50 -1.23 -3.33
N ILE A 166 7.59 -1.64 -2.45
CA ILE A 166 7.91 -2.35 -1.20
C ILE A 166 8.58 -3.70 -1.51
N GLU A 167 8.05 -4.47 -2.47
CA GLU A 167 8.64 -5.75 -2.88
C GLU A 167 10.04 -5.58 -3.49
N ALA A 168 10.25 -4.56 -4.31
CA ALA A 168 11.56 -4.26 -4.87
C ALA A 168 12.55 -3.91 -3.76
N PHE A 169 12.13 -3.10 -2.80
CA PHE A 169 12.95 -2.71 -1.65
C PHE A 169 13.33 -3.91 -0.78
N GLN A 170 12.37 -4.82 -0.50
CA GLN A 170 12.64 -6.07 0.22
C GLN A 170 13.66 -6.95 -0.51
N ARG A 171 13.53 -7.11 -1.82
CA ARG A 171 14.48 -7.91 -2.63
C ARG A 171 15.89 -7.34 -2.57
N ILE A 172 16.04 -6.02 -2.72
CA ILE A 172 17.33 -5.34 -2.64
C ILE A 172 17.95 -5.55 -1.24
N PHE A 173 17.16 -5.39 -0.19
CA PHE A 173 17.63 -5.59 1.17
C PHE A 173 18.12 -7.01 1.41
N VAL A 174 17.33 -8.02 1.04
CA VAL A 174 17.71 -9.44 1.21
C VAL A 174 18.98 -9.76 0.42
N ALA A 175 19.10 -9.28 -0.83
CA ALA A 175 20.28 -9.47 -1.64
C ALA A 175 21.54 -8.82 -1.01
N THR A 176 21.39 -7.60 -0.50
CA THR A 176 22.47 -6.89 0.19
C THR A 176 22.90 -7.61 1.46
N MET A 177 21.95 -8.08 2.28
CA MET A 177 22.25 -8.86 3.49
C MET A 177 22.97 -10.17 3.16
N ALA A 178 22.52 -10.88 2.13
CA ALA A 178 23.17 -12.11 1.67
C ALA A 178 24.60 -11.86 1.18
N ALA A 179 24.82 -10.78 0.43
CA ALA A 179 26.15 -10.40 -0.07
C ALA A 179 27.09 -10.04 1.10
N LEU A 180 26.61 -9.25 2.06
CA LEU A 180 27.40 -8.89 3.25
C LEU A 180 27.75 -10.12 4.11
N PHE A 181 26.80 -11.03 4.28
CA PHE A 181 27.05 -12.28 4.99
C PHE A 181 28.11 -13.15 4.27
N ALA A 182 27.99 -13.30 2.94
CA ALA A 182 28.96 -14.04 2.15
C ALA A 182 30.36 -13.41 2.24
N LEU A 183 30.45 -12.07 2.20
CA LEU A 183 31.69 -11.34 2.35
C LEU A 183 32.31 -11.57 3.73
N ALA A 184 31.51 -11.48 4.80
CA ALA A 184 31.97 -11.73 6.17
C ALA A 184 32.51 -13.16 6.35
N VAL A 185 31.83 -14.16 5.77
CA VAL A 185 32.30 -15.54 5.78
C VAL A 185 33.60 -15.68 4.97
N ALA A 186 33.70 -15.04 3.80
CA ALA A 186 34.93 -15.08 2.99
C ALA A 186 36.12 -14.46 3.71
N ILE A 187 35.95 -13.29 4.34
CA ILE A 187 37.02 -12.63 5.14
C ILE A 187 37.43 -13.48 6.35
N GLY A 188 36.45 -14.07 7.05
CA GLY A 188 36.74 -14.93 8.19
C GLY A 188 37.44 -16.26 7.81
N TRP A 189 37.36 -16.63 6.53
CA TRP A 189 37.99 -17.83 6.00
C TRP A 189 39.48 -17.62 5.66
N PHE A 190 39.85 -16.42 5.24
CA PHE A 190 41.26 -16.05 4.94
C PHE A 190 42.04 -15.65 6.20
#